data_78bcb2ca8197b6b9578cc8e2ed06ad3b
#
_entry.id   78bcb2ca8197b6b9578cc8e2ed06ad3b
#
_cell.length_a   1.000
_cell.length_b   1.000
_cell.length_c   1.000
_cell.angle_alpha   90.00
_cell.angle_beta   90.00
_cell.angle_gamma   90.00
#
_symmetry.space_group_name_H-M   'P 1'
#
loop_
_entity.id
_entity.type
_entity.pdbx_description
1 polymer ?
#
loop_
_entity_poly.entity_id
_entity_poly.type
_entity_poly.pdbx_seq_one_letter_code
_entity_poly.pdbx_strand_id
1 'polypeptide(L)'
;MKTREANQADKLAVIELWKRCGLTRPWNDPSQDFDFAHSGPTSTVIVLEREGVIVGAALVGHDGHRGSTYYVGVAPELQRNGAGRALMSAVENWLRARHLEAQPSRST
;
A
#
# COMPACT_ATOMS: atom_id res chain seq x y z
N MET A 1 2.59 -7.72 14.17
CA MET A 1 2.00 -6.95 13.08
C MET A 1 1.44 -7.90 12.03
N LYS A 2 0.43 -7.47 11.35
CA LYS A 2 -0.32 -8.33 10.45
C LYS A 2 -0.62 -7.57 9.15
N THR A 3 -0.48 -8.24 8.02
CA THR A 3 -0.78 -7.64 6.72
C THR A 3 -2.05 -8.25 6.15
N ARG A 4 -2.82 -7.44 5.44
CA ARG A 4 -4.03 -7.88 4.75
C ARG A 4 -4.41 -6.85 3.71
N GLU A 5 -5.34 -7.21 2.83
CA GLU A 5 -5.89 -6.23 1.93
C GLU A 5 -6.84 -5.32 2.70
N ALA A 6 -6.87 -4.06 2.31
CA ALA A 6 -7.76 -3.08 2.92
C ALA A 6 -9.21 -3.35 2.53
N ASN A 7 -10.12 -2.99 3.41
CA ASN A 7 -11.53 -2.94 3.05
C ASN A 7 -11.99 -1.48 3.08
N GLN A 8 -13.23 -1.23 2.71
CA GLN A 8 -13.73 0.13 2.60
C GLN A 8 -13.68 0.88 3.94
N ALA A 9 -13.84 0.16 5.05
CA ALA A 9 -13.79 0.77 6.36
C ALA A 9 -12.39 1.29 6.72
N ASP A 10 -11.37 0.82 6.04
CA ASP A 10 -9.98 1.25 6.30
C ASP A 10 -9.62 2.55 5.58
N LYS A 11 -10.46 3.02 4.67
CA LYS A 11 -10.10 4.10 3.76
C LYS A 11 -9.61 5.35 4.48
N LEU A 12 -10.34 5.83 5.47
CA LEU A 12 -9.96 7.06 6.16
C LEU A 12 -8.63 6.93 6.88
N ALA A 13 -8.41 5.79 7.54
CA ALA A 13 -7.16 5.54 8.24
C ALA A 13 -5.98 5.48 7.28
N VAL A 14 -6.18 4.86 6.12
CA VAL A 14 -5.14 4.76 5.10
C VAL A 14 -4.78 6.14 4.56
N ILE A 15 -5.78 6.94 4.22
CA ILE A 15 -5.54 8.29 3.70
C ILE A 15 -4.82 9.14 4.73
N GLU A 16 -5.24 9.07 5.97
CA GLU A 16 -4.62 9.83 7.04
C GLU A 16 -3.16 9.43 7.21
N LEU A 17 -2.88 8.13 7.13
CA LEU A 17 -1.52 7.64 7.21
C LEU A 17 -0.67 8.17 6.05
N TRP A 18 -1.20 8.12 4.84
CA TRP A 18 -0.47 8.63 3.67
C TRP A 18 -0.17 10.12 3.81
N LYS A 19 -1.10 10.89 4.37
CA LYS A 19 -0.86 12.31 4.64
C LYS A 19 0.26 12.50 5.66
N ARG A 20 0.24 11.72 6.73
CA ARG A 20 1.29 11.79 7.76
C ARG A 20 2.66 11.46 7.19
N CYS A 21 2.71 10.60 6.19
CA CYS A 21 3.96 10.21 5.55
C CYS A 21 4.39 11.19 4.46
N GLY A 22 3.63 12.25 4.22
CA GLY A 22 3.97 13.24 3.21
C GLY A 22 3.82 12.73 1.79
N LEU A 23 2.94 11.76 1.57
CA LEU A 23 2.79 11.12 0.27
C LEU A 23 1.70 11.74 -0.60
N THR A 24 0.93 12.67 -0.05
CA THR A 24 -0.14 13.30 -0.80
C THR A 24 0.36 14.62 -1.40
N ARG A 25 -0.13 14.93 -2.59
CA ARG A 25 0.26 16.14 -3.31
C ARG A 25 -0.99 16.87 -3.76
N PRO A 26 -0.93 18.20 -4.00
CA PRO A 26 -2.10 18.95 -4.43
C PRO A 26 -2.74 18.42 -5.70
N TRP A 27 -1.95 17.79 -6.57
CA TRP A 27 -2.46 17.26 -7.83
C TRP A 27 -2.91 15.81 -7.73
N ASN A 28 -2.80 15.20 -6.56
CA ASN A 28 -3.26 13.83 -6.32
C ASN A 28 -4.50 13.84 -5.45
N ASP A 29 -5.38 12.89 -5.69
CA ASP A 29 -6.55 12.70 -4.85
C ASP A 29 -6.45 11.32 -4.21
N PRO A 30 -5.92 11.22 -2.99
CA PRO A 30 -5.75 9.91 -2.35
C PRO A 30 -7.06 9.17 -2.12
N SER A 31 -8.16 9.89 -1.96
CA SER A 31 -9.47 9.26 -1.80
C SER A 31 -9.88 8.55 -3.09
N GLN A 32 -9.72 9.22 -4.22
CA GLN A 32 -10.04 8.64 -5.51
C GLN A 32 -9.09 7.50 -5.86
N ASP A 33 -7.81 7.68 -5.55
CA ASP A 33 -6.80 6.65 -5.81
C ASP A 33 -7.07 5.40 -4.99
N PHE A 34 -7.46 5.56 -3.71
CA PHE A 34 -7.83 4.42 -2.89
C PHE A 34 -9.02 3.68 -3.49
N ASP A 35 -10.06 4.41 -3.85
CA ASP A 35 -11.26 3.78 -4.41
C ASP A 35 -10.96 3.03 -5.69
N PHE A 36 -10.18 3.65 -6.56
CA PHE A 36 -9.82 3.04 -7.83
C PHE A 36 -9.02 1.74 -7.62
N ALA A 37 -8.05 1.77 -6.73
CA ALA A 37 -7.24 0.60 -6.46
C ALA A 37 -8.05 -0.50 -5.76
N HIS A 38 -8.86 -0.09 -4.78
CA HIS A 38 -9.62 -1.04 -3.98
C HIS A 38 -10.66 -1.79 -4.81
N SER A 39 -11.28 -1.11 -5.75
CA SER A 39 -12.36 -1.72 -6.56
C SER A 39 -11.85 -2.32 -7.87
N GLY A 40 -10.63 -2.05 -8.26
CA GLY A 40 -10.10 -2.52 -9.53
C GLY A 40 -9.75 -4.00 -9.52
N PRO A 41 -9.84 -4.67 -10.67
CA PRO A 41 -9.53 -6.10 -10.75
C PRO A 41 -8.03 -6.40 -10.72
N THR A 42 -7.20 -5.40 -11.00
CA THR A 42 -5.74 -5.60 -11.10
C THR A 42 -4.98 -4.79 -10.07
N SER A 43 -5.67 -4.36 -9.00
CA SER A 43 -5.05 -3.53 -7.99
C SER A 43 -5.70 -3.76 -6.65
N THR A 44 -4.99 -3.34 -5.60
CA THR A 44 -5.53 -3.38 -4.25
C THR A 44 -4.71 -2.44 -3.37
N VAL A 45 -5.16 -2.28 -2.14
CA VAL A 45 -4.40 -1.58 -1.12
C VAL A 45 -4.09 -2.60 -0.04
N ILE A 46 -2.80 -2.76 0.28
CA ILE A 46 -2.34 -3.65 1.35
C ILE A 46 -2.09 -2.80 2.59
N VAL A 47 -2.60 -3.25 3.73
CA VAL A 47 -2.38 -2.54 4.99
C VAL A 47 -1.59 -3.41 5.95
N LEU A 48 -0.83 -2.74 6.80
CA LEU A 48 -0.12 -3.35 7.91
C LEU A 48 -0.80 -2.88 9.18
N GLU A 49 -1.20 -3.83 10.00
CA GLU A 49 -2.00 -3.57 11.18
C GLU A 49 -1.25 -4.02 12.43
N ARG A 50 -1.28 -3.20 13.46
CA ARG A 50 -0.69 -3.53 14.75
C ARG A 50 -1.72 -3.21 15.82
N GLU A 51 -2.14 -4.25 16.54
CA GLU A 51 -3.11 -4.10 17.64
C GLU A 51 -4.36 -3.35 17.18
N GLY A 52 -4.85 -3.70 15.99
CA GLY A 52 -6.06 -3.11 15.46
C GLY A 52 -5.90 -1.74 14.82
N VAL A 53 -4.67 -1.22 14.78
CA VAL A 53 -4.40 0.11 14.22
C VAL A 53 -3.61 -0.05 12.93
N ILE A 54 -4.01 0.66 11.88
CA ILE A 54 -3.28 0.64 10.62
C ILE A 54 -2.04 1.51 10.77
N VAL A 55 -0.88 0.89 10.60
CA VAL A 55 0.41 1.56 10.75
C VAL A 55 1.22 1.55 9.46
N GLY A 56 0.71 0.91 8.42
CA GLY A 56 1.35 0.94 7.11
C GLY A 56 0.33 0.70 6.02
N ALA A 57 0.60 1.20 4.83
CA ALA A 57 -0.29 0.97 3.69
C ALA A 57 0.48 1.17 2.40
N ALA A 58 0.13 0.39 1.38
CA ALA A 58 0.71 0.50 0.05
C ALA A 58 -0.36 0.23 -0.98
N LEU A 59 -0.38 1.01 -2.03
CA LEU A 59 -1.22 0.76 -3.19
C LEU A 59 -0.40 -0.05 -4.18
N VAL A 60 -0.95 -1.17 -4.64
CA VAL A 60 -0.25 -2.05 -5.58
C VAL A 60 -1.19 -2.37 -6.74
N GLY A 61 -0.62 -2.44 -7.93
CA GLY A 61 -1.37 -2.80 -9.12
C GLY A 61 -0.48 -3.45 -10.15
N HIS A 62 -1.09 -3.95 -11.22
CA HIS A 62 -0.33 -4.56 -12.32
C HIS A 62 -1.07 -4.35 -13.63
N ASP A 63 -0.32 -4.51 -14.72
CA ASP A 63 -0.86 -4.38 -16.08
C ASP A 63 -0.90 -5.72 -16.81
N GLY A 64 -0.82 -6.82 -16.07
CA GLY A 64 -0.77 -8.16 -16.63
C GLY A 64 0.64 -8.65 -16.90
N HIS A 65 1.63 -7.78 -16.83
CA HIS A 65 3.04 -8.11 -17.05
C HIS A 65 3.90 -7.76 -15.85
N ARG A 66 3.71 -6.58 -15.28
CA ARG A 66 4.54 -6.07 -14.19
C ARG A 66 3.68 -5.46 -13.11
N GLY A 67 4.15 -5.62 -11.89
CA GLY A 67 3.52 -4.97 -10.75
C GLY A 67 4.18 -3.64 -10.44
N SER A 68 3.39 -2.70 -9.93
CA SER A 68 3.87 -1.39 -9.50
C SER A 68 3.28 -1.05 -8.15
N THR A 69 4.04 -0.31 -7.35
CA THR A 69 3.57 0.12 -6.04
C THR A 69 3.60 1.64 -5.96
N TYR A 70 2.61 2.18 -5.26
CA TYR A 70 2.48 3.61 -5.05
C TYR A 70 2.08 3.85 -3.61
N TYR A 71 2.30 5.06 -3.12
CA TYR A 71 1.86 5.46 -1.79
C TYR A 71 2.32 4.49 -0.69
N VAL A 72 3.57 4.01 -0.78
CA VAL A 72 4.10 3.11 0.25
C VAL A 72 4.45 3.95 1.47
N GLY A 73 3.74 3.76 2.56
CA GLY A 73 3.95 4.53 3.77
C GLY A 73 3.86 3.68 5.01
N VAL A 74 4.70 4.00 5.98
CA VAL A 74 4.69 3.39 7.31
C VAL A 74 4.70 4.52 8.32
N ALA A 75 3.91 4.37 9.38
CA ALA A 75 3.86 5.37 10.44
C ALA A 75 5.29 5.73 10.88
N PRO A 76 5.60 7.03 11.01
CA PRO A 76 6.97 7.44 11.29
C PRO A 76 7.59 6.76 12.51
N GLU A 77 6.79 6.51 13.54
CA GLU A 77 7.28 5.88 14.77
C GLU A 77 7.68 4.42 14.59
N LEU A 78 7.31 3.80 13.47
CA LEU A 78 7.62 2.39 13.22
C LEU A 78 8.54 2.15 12.03
N GLN A 79 9.08 3.22 11.44
CA GLN A 79 9.84 3.06 10.20
C GLN A 79 11.12 2.25 10.34
N ARG A 80 11.66 2.12 11.55
CA ARG A 80 12.90 1.37 11.77
C ARG A 80 12.68 0.04 12.45
N ASN A 81 11.44 -0.43 12.52
CA ASN A 81 11.10 -1.66 13.23
C ASN A 81 10.74 -2.81 12.30
N GLY A 82 11.19 -2.77 11.05
CA GLY A 82 10.88 -3.82 10.11
C GLY A 82 9.48 -3.74 9.51
N ALA A 83 8.72 -2.68 9.83
CA ALA A 83 7.37 -2.55 9.34
C ALA A 83 7.31 -2.39 7.82
N GLY A 84 8.23 -1.60 7.27
CA GLY A 84 8.29 -1.40 5.82
C GLY A 84 8.60 -2.69 5.09
N ARG A 85 9.49 -3.49 5.66
CA ARG A 85 9.84 -4.79 5.07
C ARG A 85 8.64 -5.73 5.10
N ALA A 86 7.91 -5.77 6.20
CA ALA A 86 6.73 -6.61 6.31
C ALA A 86 5.68 -6.21 5.28
N LEU A 87 5.48 -4.90 5.11
CA LEU A 87 4.53 -4.39 4.14
C LEU A 87 4.93 -4.77 2.71
N MET A 88 6.20 -4.57 2.37
CA MET A 88 6.67 -4.89 1.03
C MET A 88 6.67 -6.39 0.75
N SER A 89 6.93 -7.22 1.76
CA SER A 89 6.79 -8.66 1.59
C SER A 89 5.35 -9.04 1.23
N ALA A 90 4.39 -8.39 1.88
CA ALA A 90 2.99 -8.65 1.57
C ALA A 90 2.62 -8.22 0.15
N VAL A 91 3.17 -7.08 -0.29
CA VAL A 91 2.98 -6.61 -1.66
C VAL A 91 3.54 -7.62 -2.66
N GLU A 92 4.76 -8.10 -2.40
CA GLU A 92 5.39 -9.08 -3.28
C GLU A 92 4.61 -10.39 -3.32
N ASN A 93 4.11 -10.82 -2.16
CA ASN A 93 3.30 -12.04 -2.11
C ASN A 93 2.01 -11.89 -2.90
N TRP A 94 1.39 -10.71 -2.83
CA TRP A 94 0.17 -10.45 -3.60
C TRP A 94 0.46 -10.55 -5.10
N LEU A 95 1.59 -10.01 -5.55
CA LEU A 95 1.97 -10.06 -6.96
C LEU A 95 2.33 -11.48 -7.37
N ARG A 96 3.08 -12.23 -6.53
CA ARG A 96 3.43 -13.61 -6.83
C ARG A 96 2.22 -14.50 -6.97
N ALA A 97 1.20 -14.26 -6.17
CA ALA A 97 -0.03 -15.04 -6.27
C ALA A 97 -0.68 -14.88 -7.63
N ARG A 98 -0.31 -13.84 -8.36
CA ARG A 98 -0.81 -13.55 -9.71
C ARG A 98 0.26 -13.82 -10.77
N HIS A 99 1.33 -14.52 -10.40
CA HIS A 99 2.44 -14.87 -11.30
C HIS A 99 3.15 -13.65 -11.86
N LEU A 100 3.30 -12.62 -11.03
CA LEU A 100 3.93 -11.37 -11.43
C LEU A 100 5.08 -11.06 -10.50
N GLU A 101 6.00 -10.21 -10.98
CA GLU A 101 7.10 -9.73 -10.16
C GLU A 101 6.94 -8.24 -9.95
N ALA A 102 7.37 -7.78 -8.77
CA ALA A 102 7.35 -6.36 -8.50
C ALA A 102 8.37 -5.66 -9.37
N GLN A 103 8.02 -4.47 -9.85
CA GLN A 103 8.97 -3.61 -10.54
C GLN A 103 10.10 -3.26 -9.59
N PRO A 104 11.33 -3.18 -10.08
CA PRO A 104 12.40 -2.59 -9.29
C PRO A 104 12.01 -1.17 -8.89
N SER A 105 12.65 -0.67 -7.84
CA SER A 105 12.37 0.67 -7.38
C SER A 105 12.38 1.66 -8.53
N ARG A 106 11.37 2.51 -8.58
CA ARG A 106 11.26 3.51 -9.63
C ARG A 106 12.11 4.73 -9.37
N SER A 107 12.93 4.66 -8.39
CA SER A 107 13.90 5.73 -8.17
C SER A 107 14.88 5.86 -9.32
N THR A 108 14.84 4.91 -10.16
CA THR A 108 15.59 5.00 -11.40
C THR A 108 15.02 6.09 -12.24
#